data_d839d5f7c113618bed640934cef999c6
#
_entry.id   d839d5f7c113618bed640934cef999c6
#
_cell.length_a   1.000
_cell.length_b   1.000
_cell.length_c   1.000
_cell.angle_alpha   90.00
_cell.angle_beta   90.00
_cell.angle_gamma   90.00
#
_symmetry.space_group_name_H-M   'P 1'
#
loop_
_entity.id
_entity.type
_entity.pdbx_description
1 polymer ?
#
loop_
_entity_poly.entity_id
_entity_poly.type
_entity_poly.pdbx_seq_one_letter_code
_entity_poly.pdbx_strand_id
1 'polypeptide(L)'
;NQVSGIEFRLQYPQAMWQGLNLTYADYGNEEEFERKFHNAVQKITGLTGNADWYTKYNPKAVYIRVLIKIADMSYRSIGGQCDWPIVDAADGLFTTVYMDKDMQEAGQPTLEHELTHMICGETFSNSLMDGLAEYCERQVTGKSNSTFSVYPADDLLKVIEKYNAAEEEAGVTGKISLEEIMDKIGAGEKEYPYKDVSKEANHLWYIYSESFVTWLINTYGMEKVMDLYNNGQSEEDYEKLETGGYAAVKEKWKTYLSEYEQQNSTEDILAEQEVIAQQIKEIKLR
;
A
#
# COMPACT_ATOMS: atom_id res chain seq x y z
N ASN A 1 9.00 23.18 -7.03
CA ASN A 1 9.60 22.33 -6.01
C ASN A 1 10.31 21.17 -6.69
N GLN A 2 11.64 21.19 -6.69
CA GLN A 2 12.46 20.09 -7.24
C GLN A 2 12.82 19.16 -6.09
N VAL A 3 12.53 17.88 -6.24
CA VAL A 3 13.10 16.82 -5.39
C VAL A 3 14.39 16.38 -6.10
N SER A 4 15.53 16.53 -5.43
CA SER A 4 16.85 16.11 -5.96
C SER A 4 17.20 16.67 -7.35
N GLY A 5 16.73 17.86 -7.71
CA GLY A 5 17.00 18.47 -9.02
C GLY A 5 16.17 17.93 -10.18
N ILE A 6 15.29 16.96 -9.96
CA ILE A 6 14.37 16.41 -10.96
C ILE A 6 13.19 17.35 -11.24
N GLU A 7 12.86 17.58 -12.49
CA GLU A 7 11.65 18.27 -12.92
C GLU A 7 10.53 17.25 -13.13
N PHE A 8 9.38 17.43 -12.47
CA PHE A 8 8.18 16.65 -12.77
C PHE A 8 7.32 17.41 -13.79
N ARG A 9 6.95 16.72 -14.87
CA ARG A 9 6.07 17.21 -15.92
C ARG A 9 4.77 16.43 -15.85
N LEU A 10 3.79 16.97 -15.13
CA LEU A 10 2.49 16.34 -15.03
C LEU A 10 1.73 16.51 -16.34
N GLN A 11 1.11 15.44 -16.78
CA GLN A 11 0.30 15.40 -17.99
C GLN A 11 -1.07 14.83 -17.66
N TYR A 12 -2.10 15.57 -17.97
CA TYR A 12 -3.48 15.14 -17.84
C TYR A 12 -4.01 14.70 -19.21
N PRO A 13 -4.81 13.62 -19.30
CA PRO A 13 -5.38 13.20 -20.57
C PRO A 13 -6.27 14.31 -21.12
N GLN A 14 -6.02 14.74 -22.35
CA GLN A 14 -6.99 15.54 -23.07
C GLN A 14 -8.17 14.67 -23.53
N ALA A 15 -9.37 15.25 -23.70
CA ALA A 15 -10.63 14.57 -24.00
C ALA A 15 -10.68 13.68 -25.28
N MET A 16 -9.55 13.32 -25.86
CA MET A 16 -9.44 12.62 -27.14
C MET A 16 -9.48 11.09 -27.07
N TRP A 17 -9.57 10.51 -25.90
CA TRP A 17 -9.65 9.03 -25.75
C TRP A 17 -11.12 8.56 -25.65
N GLN A 18 -11.88 8.84 -26.70
CA GLN A 18 -13.21 8.25 -26.86
C GLN A 18 -13.05 6.75 -27.12
N GLY A 19 -13.34 5.93 -26.13
CA GLY A 19 -13.33 4.47 -26.31
C GLY A 19 -12.87 3.65 -25.12
N LEU A 20 -12.22 4.28 -24.15
CA LEU A 20 -12.05 3.73 -22.80
C LEU A 20 -13.03 4.50 -21.92
N ASN A 21 -13.67 3.85 -20.94
CA ASN A 21 -14.52 4.50 -19.93
C ASN A 21 -13.69 5.41 -18.99
N LEU A 22 -12.82 6.23 -19.58
CA LEU A 22 -12.06 7.26 -18.90
C LEU A 22 -13.00 8.43 -18.67
N THR A 23 -13.63 8.47 -17.53
CA THR A 23 -14.21 9.70 -17.04
C THR A 23 -13.06 10.60 -16.62
N TYR A 24 -12.89 11.70 -17.32
CA TYR A 24 -12.04 12.80 -16.83
C TYR A 24 -12.74 13.32 -15.58
N ALA A 25 -12.35 12.81 -14.42
CA ALA A 25 -12.77 13.44 -13.19
C ALA A 25 -12.24 14.87 -13.24
N ASP A 26 -13.08 15.78 -12.88
CA ASP A 26 -12.68 17.12 -12.56
C ASP A 26 -11.69 17.01 -11.40
N TYR A 27 -10.41 17.25 -11.66
CA TYR A 27 -9.39 17.34 -10.60
C TYR A 27 -9.70 18.49 -9.64
N GLY A 28 -10.78 19.22 -9.90
CA GLY A 28 -11.23 20.39 -9.17
C GLY A 28 -10.31 21.58 -9.42
N ASN A 29 -9.08 21.47 -8.94
CA ASN A 29 -8.04 22.46 -9.10
C ASN A 29 -6.71 21.78 -9.41
N GLU A 30 -6.26 21.87 -10.67
CA GLU A 30 -4.99 21.27 -11.11
C GLU A 30 -3.80 21.78 -10.30
N GLU A 31 -3.77 23.07 -9.94
CA GLU A 31 -2.70 23.65 -9.10
C GLU A 31 -2.67 23.00 -7.70
N GLU A 32 -3.83 22.75 -7.12
CA GLU A 32 -3.93 22.05 -5.84
C GLU A 32 -3.49 20.59 -5.94
N PHE A 33 -3.87 19.91 -7.02
CA PHE A 33 -3.44 18.55 -7.28
C PHE A 33 -1.91 18.47 -7.48
N GLU A 34 -1.33 19.35 -8.27
CA GLU A 34 0.12 19.43 -8.45
C GLU A 34 0.85 19.66 -7.13
N ARG A 35 0.32 20.54 -6.29
CA ARG A 35 0.86 20.78 -4.96
C ARG A 35 0.79 19.50 -4.07
N LYS A 36 -0.33 18.79 -4.14
CA LYS A 36 -0.51 17.49 -3.43
C LYS A 36 0.51 16.46 -3.93
N PHE A 37 0.65 16.33 -5.25
CA PHE A 37 1.62 15.43 -5.89
C PHE A 37 3.06 15.71 -5.41
N HIS A 38 3.51 16.96 -5.52
CA HIS A 38 4.86 17.33 -5.11
C HIS A 38 5.11 17.13 -3.61
N ASN A 39 4.11 17.43 -2.78
CA ASN A 39 4.20 17.18 -1.33
C ASN A 39 4.31 15.68 -1.03
N ALA A 40 3.53 14.84 -1.71
CA ALA A 40 3.58 13.40 -1.54
C ALA A 40 4.95 12.85 -1.95
N VAL A 41 5.46 13.20 -3.15
CA VAL A 41 6.79 12.79 -3.61
C VAL A 41 7.88 13.21 -2.61
N GLN A 42 7.85 14.45 -2.15
CA GLN A 42 8.84 14.96 -1.18
C GLN A 42 8.80 14.19 0.14
N LYS A 43 7.60 13.91 0.65
CA LYS A 43 7.44 13.18 1.92
C LYS A 43 7.85 11.71 1.77
N ILE A 44 7.42 11.02 0.71
CA ILE A 44 7.76 9.62 0.48
C ILE A 44 9.27 9.46 0.30
N THR A 45 9.91 10.29 -0.52
CA THR A 45 11.37 10.25 -0.69
C THR A 45 12.12 10.53 0.60
N GLY A 46 11.61 11.44 1.44
CA GLY A 46 12.17 11.73 2.76
C GLY A 46 12.01 10.57 3.74
N LEU A 47 10.85 9.91 3.76
CA LEU A 47 10.58 8.74 4.61
C LEU A 47 11.46 7.55 4.24
N THR A 48 11.54 7.23 2.95
CA THR A 48 12.23 6.04 2.44
C THR A 48 13.72 6.24 2.21
N GLY A 49 14.23 7.47 2.33
CA GLY A 49 15.62 7.79 2.01
C GLY A 49 15.97 7.71 0.51
N ASN A 50 14.96 7.59 -0.36
CA ASN A 50 15.12 7.35 -1.81
C ASN A 50 15.14 8.65 -2.62
N ALA A 51 15.96 9.65 -2.23
CA ALA A 51 16.01 10.93 -2.93
C ALA A 51 16.37 10.80 -4.42
N ASP A 52 17.26 9.87 -4.75
CA ASP A 52 17.76 9.64 -6.11
C ASP A 52 17.15 8.39 -6.77
N TRP A 53 15.91 8.00 -6.38
CA TRP A 53 15.22 6.80 -6.83
C TRP A 53 15.15 6.64 -8.35
N TYR A 54 15.04 7.73 -9.09
CA TYR A 54 14.94 7.76 -10.55
C TYR A 54 16.23 7.29 -11.26
N THR A 55 17.37 7.37 -10.58
CA THR A 55 18.67 6.99 -11.18
C THR A 55 18.76 5.50 -11.50
N LYS A 56 17.98 4.66 -10.80
CA LYS A 56 17.91 3.22 -11.10
C LYS A 56 17.26 2.93 -12.46
N TYR A 57 16.38 3.84 -12.93
CA TYR A 57 15.72 3.73 -14.24
C TYR A 57 16.51 4.43 -15.34
N ASN A 58 17.02 5.62 -15.06
CA ASN A 58 17.87 6.40 -15.95
C ASN A 58 18.83 7.30 -15.15
N PRO A 59 20.13 6.95 -15.05
CA PRO A 59 21.11 7.76 -14.32
C PRO A 59 21.33 9.17 -14.87
N LYS A 60 20.84 9.46 -16.08
CA LYS A 60 20.94 10.78 -16.73
C LYS A 60 19.64 11.56 -16.66
N ALA A 61 18.61 11.04 -15.99
CA ALA A 61 17.32 11.70 -15.95
C ALA A 61 17.40 13.07 -15.27
N VAL A 62 16.86 14.08 -15.93
CA VAL A 62 16.67 15.43 -15.43
C VAL A 62 15.20 15.80 -15.32
N TYR A 63 14.31 15.01 -15.94
CA TYR A 63 12.86 15.15 -15.80
C TYR A 63 12.17 13.79 -15.78
N ILE A 64 10.96 13.80 -15.19
CA ILE A 64 10.02 12.68 -15.24
C ILE A 64 8.68 13.22 -15.69
N ARG A 65 8.18 12.69 -16.82
CA ARG A 65 6.83 12.95 -17.30
C ARG A 65 5.89 11.93 -16.70
N VAL A 66 4.95 12.38 -15.88
CA VAL A 66 3.95 11.55 -15.22
C VAL A 66 2.59 11.83 -15.83
N LEU A 67 2.00 10.82 -16.47
CA LEU A 67 0.63 10.89 -16.97
C LEU A 67 -0.31 10.41 -15.87
N ILE A 68 -1.14 11.33 -15.35
CA ILE A 68 -2.15 11.02 -14.34
C ILE A 68 -3.47 10.69 -15.04
N LYS A 69 -4.03 9.52 -14.72
CA LYS A 69 -5.32 9.08 -15.26
C LYS A 69 -6.27 8.71 -14.13
N ILE A 70 -7.45 9.32 -14.13
CA ILE A 70 -8.56 8.87 -13.29
C ILE A 70 -9.52 8.08 -14.17
N ALA A 71 -9.83 6.84 -13.79
CA ALA A 71 -10.63 5.92 -14.59
C ALA A 71 -11.55 5.09 -13.69
N ASP A 72 -12.61 4.53 -14.27
CA ASP A 72 -13.33 3.44 -13.62
C ASP A 72 -12.49 2.18 -13.68
N MET A 73 -11.95 1.78 -12.54
CA MET A 73 -11.10 0.58 -12.40
C MET A 73 -11.83 -0.58 -11.72
N SER A 74 -13.12 -0.45 -11.48
CA SER A 74 -13.96 -1.47 -10.83
C SER A 74 -13.86 -2.85 -11.49
N TYR A 75 -13.67 -2.90 -12.81
CA TYR A 75 -13.49 -4.14 -13.58
C TYR A 75 -12.19 -4.89 -13.23
N ARG A 76 -11.20 -4.20 -12.64
CA ARG A 76 -9.93 -4.79 -12.18
C ARG A 76 -9.92 -5.11 -10.70
N SER A 77 -10.93 -4.61 -9.95
CA SER A 77 -10.98 -4.69 -8.48
C SER A 77 -9.73 -4.12 -7.79
N ILE A 78 -9.17 -3.03 -8.34
CA ILE A 78 -8.00 -2.31 -7.80
C ILE A 78 -8.33 -0.82 -7.68
N GLY A 79 -7.77 -0.17 -6.66
CA GLY A 79 -7.96 1.26 -6.40
C GLY A 79 -7.04 2.16 -7.22
N GLY A 80 -5.91 1.61 -7.68
CA GLY A 80 -4.94 2.32 -8.49
C GLY A 80 -3.97 1.38 -9.18
N GLN A 81 -3.06 1.96 -9.94
CA GLN A 81 -1.93 1.28 -10.56
C GLN A 81 -0.89 2.31 -10.96
N CYS A 82 0.38 2.03 -10.72
CA CYS A 82 1.50 2.77 -11.30
C CYS A 82 2.22 1.87 -12.30
N ASP A 83 2.42 2.38 -13.53
CA ASP A 83 3.32 1.73 -14.46
C ASP A 83 4.77 2.03 -14.03
N TRP A 84 5.68 1.05 -14.19
CA TRP A 84 7.08 1.29 -13.88
C TRP A 84 7.66 2.36 -14.80
N PRO A 85 8.46 3.32 -14.27
CA PRO A 85 9.10 4.34 -15.08
C PRO A 85 9.97 3.73 -16.17
N ILE A 86 9.78 4.20 -17.40
CA ILE A 86 10.58 3.82 -18.58
C ILE A 86 11.36 5.01 -19.11
N VAL A 87 12.44 4.74 -19.84
CA VAL A 87 13.23 5.79 -20.50
C VAL A 87 12.39 6.45 -21.61
N ASP A 88 12.12 7.75 -21.45
CA ASP A 88 11.37 8.56 -22.45
C ASP A 88 12.30 9.17 -23.49
N ALA A 89 13.47 9.62 -23.04
CA ALA A 89 14.53 10.18 -23.87
C ALA A 89 15.88 9.95 -23.17
N ALA A 90 16.99 10.40 -23.78
CA ALA A 90 18.31 10.22 -23.20
C ALA A 90 18.43 10.75 -21.76
N ASP A 91 17.64 11.76 -21.42
CA ASP A 91 17.66 12.49 -20.15
C ASP A 91 16.28 12.56 -19.47
N GLY A 92 15.33 11.69 -19.85
CA GLY A 92 13.97 11.69 -19.34
C GLY A 92 13.45 10.31 -18.97
N LEU A 93 12.41 10.33 -18.14
CA LEU A 93 11.59 9.19 -17.77
C LEU A 93 10.11 9.48 -18.06
N PHE A 94 9.34 8.41 -18.27
CA PHE A 94 7.89 8.45 -18.42
C PHE A 94 7.25 7.38 -17.58
N THR A 95 6.14 7.71 -16.92
CA THR A 95 5.28 6.75 -16.22
C THR A 95 3.82 7.17 -16.32
N THR A 96 2.92 6.24 -16.04
CA THR A 96 1.49 6.50 -15.89
C THR A 96 1.05 6.10 -14.50
N VAL A 97 0.29 6.97 -13.84
CA VAL A 97 -0.38 6.68 -12.59
C VAL A 97 -1.88 6.67 -12.86
N TYR A 98 -2.52 5.54 -12.57
CA TYR A 98 -3.95 5.36 -12.65
C TYR A 98 -4.55 5.44 -11.25
N MET A 99 -5.69 6.10 -11.12
CA MET A 99 -6.47 6.16 -9.88
C MET A 99 -7.91 5.80 -10.19
N ASP A 100 -8.52 4.99 -9.33
CA ASP A 100 -9.93 4.68 -9.45
C ASP A 100 -10.77 5.92 -9.14
N LYS A 101 -11.79 6.16 -9.95
CA LYS A 101 -12.66 7.32 -9.84
C LYS A 101 -13.41 7.35 -8.51
N ASP A 102 -13.99 6.22 -8.11
CA ASP A 102 -14.81 6.14 -6.91
C ASP A 102 -13.95 6.30 -5.65
N MET A 103 -12.74 5.72 -5.66
CA MET A 103 -11.75 5.91 -4.59
C MET A 103 -11.30 7.37 -4.49
N GLN A 104 -11.06 8.02 -5.63
CA GLN A 104 -10.69 9.44 -5.67
C GLN A 104 -11.82 10.34 -5.15
N GLU A 105 -13.07 10.10 -5.55
CA GLU A 105 -14.25 10.82 -5.07
C GLU A 105 -14.49 10.60 -3.56
N ALA A 106 -14.18 9.41 -3.05
CA ALA A 106 -14.21 9.09 -1.63
C ALA A 106 -13.07 9.70 -0.81
N GLY A 107 -12.11 10.39 -1.47
CA GLY A 107 -10.96 11.01 -0.80
C GLY A 107 -9.96 10.00 -0.24
N GLN A 108 -9.86 8.82 -0.86
CA GLN A 108 -8.87 7.81 -0.50
C GLN A 108 -7.47 8.21 -0.98
N PRO A 109 -6.40 7.83 -0.28
CA PRO A 109 -5.03 8.27 -0.57
C PRO A 109 -4.36 7.46 -1.69
N THR A 110 -5.09 7.10 -2.74
CA THR A 110 -4.60 6.28 -3.86
C THR A 110 -3.38 6.87 -4.56
N LEU A 111 -3.32 8.21 -4.69
CA LEU A 111 -2.16 8.86 -5.30
C LEU A 111 -0.87 8.55 -4.53
N GLU A 112 -0.89 8.68 -3.22
CA GLU A 112 0.26 8.47 -2.35
C GLU A 112 0.73 7.01 -2.39
N HIS A 113 -0.21 6.06 -2.48
CA HIS A 113 0.07 4.64 -2.67
C HIS A 113 0.85 4.40 -3.97
N GLU A 114 0.31 4.83 -5.09
CA GLU A 114 0.91 4.64 -6.41
C GLU A 114 2.25 5.40 -6.57
N LEU A 115 2.38 6.57 -5.97
CA LEU A 115 3.66 7.28 -5.95
C LEU A 115 4.73 6.55 -5.13
N THR A 116 4.33 5.78 -4.11
CA THR A 116 5.28 4.93 -3.37
C THR A 116 5.83 3.84 -4.29
N HIS A 117 4.99 3.19 -5.09
CA HIS A 117 5.45 2.23 -6.10
C HIS A 117 6.39 2.88 -7.13
N MET A 118 6.05 4.07 -7.63
CA MET A 118 6.91 4.83 -8.56
C MET A 118 8.30 5.08 -7.97
N ILE A 119 8.36 5.48 -6.71
CA ILE A 119 9.61 5.87 -6.03
C ILE A 119 10.41 4.65 -5.57
N CYS A 120 9.77 3.69 -4.90
CA CYS A 120 10.46 2.55 -4.32
C CYS A 120 10.73 1.43 -5.35
N GLY A 121 9.89 1.34 -6.38
CA GLY A 121 10.01 0.33 -7.43
C GLY A 121 9.52 -1.04 -7.01
N GLU A 122 9.75 -2.01 -7.87
CA GLU A 122 9.39 -3.41 -7.65
C GLU A 122 10.30 -4.07 -6.60
N THR A 123 9.72 -4.96 -5.81
CA THR A 123 10.44 -5.85 -4.91
C THR A 123 9.97 -7.29 -5.09
N PHE A 124 10.60 -8.26 -4.40
CA PHE A 124 10.28 -9.68 -4.54
C PHE A 124 9.07 -10.14 -3.71
N SER A 125 8.57 -9.30 -2.81
CA SER A 125 7.39 -9.59 -1.99
C SER A 125 6.32 -8.51 -2.17
N ASN A 126 5.16 -8.91 -2.67
CA ASN A 126 4.03 -8.00 -2.82
C ASN A 126 3.55 -7.47 -1.46
N SER A 127 3.62 -8.28 -0.38
CA SER A 127 3.24 -7.79 0.94
C SER A 127 4.20 -6.72 1.49
N LEU A 128 5.50 -6.78 1.15
CA LEU A 128 6.41 -5.67 1.46
C LEU A 128 6.15 -4.46 0.57
N MET A 129 5.84 -4.69 -0.71
CA MET A 129 5.58 -3.64 -1.69
C MET A 129 4.34 -2.83 -1.31
N ASP A 130 3.22 -3.50 -1.14
CA ASP A 130 1.96 -2.84 -0.78
C ASP A 130 1.97 -2.37 0.68
N GLY A 131 2.54 -3.14 1.60
CA GLY A 131 2.67 -2.71 2.99
C GLY A 131 3.49 -1.44 3.16
N LEU A 132 4.55 -1.24 2.34
CA LEU A 132 5.30 0.02 2.32
C LEU A 132 4.47 1.15 1.71
N ALA A 133 3.69 0.88 0.67
CA ALA A 133 2.80 1.86 0.07
C ALA A 133 1.71 2.31 1.06
N GLU A 134 1.06 1.37 1.75
CA GLU A 134 0.08 1.65 2.82
C GLU A 134 0.69 2.45 3.98
N TYR A 135 1.91 2.09 4.40
CA TYR A 135 2.65 2.84 5.42
C TYR A 135 2.92 4.28 4.97
N CYS A 136 3.47 4.47 3.76
CA CYS A 136 3.82 5.80 3.25
C CYS A 136 2.59 6.69 3.08
N GLU A 137 1.51 6.17 2.51
CA GLU A 137 0.28 6.95 2.35
C GLU A 137 -0.30 7.38 3.69
N ARG A 138 -0.28 6.51 4.71
CA ARG A 138 -0.69 6.86 6.07
C ARG A 138 0.19 7.96 6.67
N GLN A 139 1.51 7.88 6.50
CA GLN A 139 2.43 8.92 6.99
C GLN A 139 2.22 10.27 6.27
N VAL A 140 1.80 10.25 5.02
CA VAL A 140 1.56 11.46 4.23
C VAL A 140 0.19 12.09 4.50
N THR A 141 -0.86 11.26 4.61
CA THR A 141 -2.26 11.70 4.62
C THR A 141 -2.98 11.48 5.95
N GLY A 142 -2.45 10.63 6.83
CA GLY A 142 -3.10 10.17 8.06
C GLY A 142 -4.08 9.00 7.87
N LYS A 143 -4.21 8.48 6.64
CA LYS A 143 -5.08 7.36 6.29
C LYS A 143 -4.31 6.35 5.45
N SER A 144 -4.82 5.11 5.35
CA SER A 144 -4.35 4.16 4.34
C SER A 144 -5.53 3.54 3.59
N ASN A 145 -5.27 3.01 2.40
CA ASN A 145 -6.28 2.34 1.59
C ASN A 145 -6.67 0.99 2.18
N SER A 146 -5.75 0.27 2.81
CA SER A 146 -6.03 -1.03 3.42
C SER A 146 -7.08 -0.95 4.52
N THR A 147 -7.06 0.14 5.29
CA THR A 147 -7.98 0.31 6.42
C THR A 147 -9.14 1.22 6.10
N PHE A 148 -9.10 1.99 5.02
CA PHE A 148 -10.03 3.10 4.69
C PHE A 148 -10.21 4.11 5.85
N SER A 149 -9.21 4.23 6.73
CA SER A 149 -9.38 4.84 8.04
C SER A 149 -8.15 5.56 8.54
N VAL A 150 -8.36 6.42 9.51
CA VAL A 150 -7.32 7.02 10.35
C VAL A 150 -6.79 6.05 11.42
N TYR A 151 -7.50 4.97 11.68
CA TYR A 151 -7.09 3.99 12.69
C TYR A 151 -5.93 3.13 12.20
N PRO A 152 -4.98 2.77 13.10
CA PRO A 152 -3.88 1.87 12.77
C PRO A 152 -4.37 0.50 12.29
N ALA A 153 -3.62 -0.13 11.39
CA ALA A 153 -3.90 -1.49 10.93
C ALA A 153 -4.02 -2.48 12.09
N ASP A 154 -3.16 -2.36 13.11
CA ASP A 154 -3.14 -3.24 14.27
C ASP A 154 -4.43 -3.17 15.10
N ASP A 155 -5.02 -1.98 15.25
CA ASP A 155 -6.33 -1.80 15.93
C ASP A 155 -7.45 -2.55 15.17
N LEU A 156 -7.45 -2.46 13.84
CA LEU A 156 -8.43 -3.15 13.01
C LEU A 156 -8.26 -4.67 13.08
N LEU A 157 -7.01 -5.15 13.06
CA LEU A 157 -6.71 -6.58 13.22
C LEU A 157 -7.23 -7.11 14.57
N LYS A 158 -7.08 -6.35 15.67
CA LYS A 158 -7.64 -6.74 16.98
C LYS A 158 -9.16 -6.82 16.98
N VAL A 159 -9.85 -5.91 16.30
CA VAL A 159 -11.31 -6.00 16.14
C VAL A 159 -11.69 -7.27 15.37
N ILE A 160 -10.99 -7.55 14.26
CA ILE A 160 -11.24 -8.73 13.43
C ILE A 160 -10.96 -10.03 14.19
N GLU A 161 -9.86 -10.10 14.94
CA GLU A 161 -9.51 -11.26 15.78
C GLU A 161 -10.60 -11.56 16.82
N LYS A 162 -11.09 -10.55 17.53
CA LYS A 162 -12.17 -10.71 18.51
C LYS A 162 -13.45 -11.26 17.90
N TYR A 163 -13.85 -10.75 16.74
CA TYR A 163 -15.02 -11.26 16.04
C TYR A 163 -14.82 -12.69 15.53
N ASN A 164 -13.63 -13.02 15.04
CA ASN A 164 -13.31 -14.34 14.56
C ASN A 164 -13.35 -15.38 15.69
N ALA A 165 -12.79 -15.07 16.86
CA ALA A 165 -12.84 -15.90 18.05
C ALA A 165 -14.28 -16.17 18.52
N ALA A 166 -15.13 -15.14 18.59
CA ALA A 166 -16.53 -15.28 18.98
C ALA A 166 -17.31 -16.20 18.02
N GLU A 167 -16.97 -16.19 16.74
CA GLU A 167 -17.59 -17.06 15.75
C GLU A 167 -17.13 -18.53 15.87
N GLU A 168 -15.87 -18.77 16.24
CA GLU A 168 -15.35 -20.11 16.51
C GLU A 168 -16.06 -20.74 17.70
N GLU A 169 -16.26 -19.99 18.77
CA GLU A 169 -17.06 -20.44 19.92
C GLU A 169 -18.51 -20.75 19.53
N ALA A 170 -19.08 -20.01 18.58
CA ALA A 170 -20.41 -20.27 18.06
C ALA A 170 -20.49 -21.45 17.06
N GLY A 171 -19.36 -22.07 16.73
CA GLY A 171 -19.31 -23.24 15.82
C GLY A 171 -19.52 -22.90 14.34
N VAL A 172 -19.33 -21.65 13.94
CA VAL A 172 -19.42 -21.25 12.53
C VAL A 172 -18.26 -21.82 11.75
N THR A 173 -18.53 -22.48 10.63
CA THR A 173 -17.54 -23.11 9.75
C THR A 173 -17.39 -22.32 8.45
N GLY A 174 -16.25 -22.50 7.76
CA GLY A 174 -16.00 -21.89 6.45
C GLY A 174 -15.30 -20.54 6.51
N LYS A 175 -14.61 -20.25 7.60
CA LYS A 175 -13.87 -19.00 7.83
C LYS A 175 -12.56 -18.93 7.06
N ILE A 176 -12.15 -17.67 6.82
CA ILE A 176 -10.78 -17.36 6.41
C ILE A 176 -9.87 -17.58 7.62
N SER A 177 -8.85 -18.40 7.46
CA SER A 177 -7.83 -18.58 8.50
C SER A 177 -6.93 -17.35 8.55
N LEU A 178 -7.01 -16.57 9.65
CA LEU A 178 -6.13 -15.42 9.86
C LEU A 178 -4.67 -15.85 9.94
N GLU A 179 -4.38 -17.00 10.55
CA GLU A 179 -3.03 -17.55 10.62
C GLU A 179 -2.48 -17.87 9.22
N GLU A 180 -3.30 -18.46 8.34
CA GLU A 180 -2.92 -18.76 6.96
C GLU A 180 -2.61 -17.48 6.17
N ILE A 181 -3.36 -16.39 6.38
CA ILE A 181 -3.06 -15.10 5.76
C ILE A 181 -1.73 -14.55 6.30
N MET A 182 -1.57 -14.52 7.62
CA MET A 182 -0.34 -14.07 8.26
C MET A 182 0.88 -14.84 7.76
N ASP A 183 0.77 -16.15 7.54
CA ASP A 183 1.88 -16.98 7.08
C ASP A 183 2.40 -16.60 5.69
N LYS A 184 1.56 -16.00 4.87
CA LYS A 184 1.96 -15.55 3.54
C LYS A 184 2.62 -14.18 3.51
N ILE A 185 2.55 -13.41 4.60
CA ILE A 185 3.12 -12.07 4.66
C ILE A 185 4.66 -12.14 4.73
N GLY A 186 5.34 -11.44 3.82
CA GLY A 186 6.81 -11.34 3.79
C GLY A 186 7.53 -12.60 3.29
N ALA A 187 6.81 -13.59 2.77
CA ALA A 187 7.37 -14.87 2.32
C ALA A 187 8.03 -14.81 0.93
N GLY A 188 8.17 -13.63 0.34
CA GLY A 188 8.75 -13.46 -1.00
C GLY A 188 7.80 -13.86 -2.13
N GLU A 189 6.50 -13.80 -1.88
CA GLU A 189 5.46 -14.11 -2.87
C GLU A 189 5.34 -12.98 -3.91
N LYS A 190 5.33 -13.39 -5.21
CA LYS A 190 5.15 -12.49 -6.35
C LYS A 190 3.71 -12.38 -6.81
N GLU A 191 2.83 -13.24 -6.33
CA GLU A 191 1.42 -13.26 -6.67
C GLU A 191 0.59 -12.82 -5.46
N TYR A 192 -0.51 -12.14 -5.74
CA TYR A 192 -1.49 -11.79 -4.71
C TYR A 192 -2.28 -13.05 -4.35
N PRO A 193 -2.08 -13.61 -3.16
CA PRO A 193 -2.53 -14.96 -2.87
C PRO A 193 -4.06 -15.11 -2.82
N TYR A 194 -4.78 -14.00 -2.68
CA TYR A 194 -6.24 -13.99 -2.48
C TYR A 194 -7.02 -13.20 -3.52
N LYS A 195 -6.34 -12.55 -4.49
CA LYS A 195 -6.97 -11.65 -5.47
C LYS A 195 -8.17 -12.27 -6.19
N ASP A 196 -8.06 -13.53 -6.61
CA ASP A 196 -9.09 -14.24 -7.35
C ASP A 196 -9.85 -15.27 -6.48
N VAL A 197 -9.57 -15.31 -5.18
CA VAL A 197 -10.15 -16.29 -4.24
C VAL A 197 -11.22 -15.67 -3.36
N SER A 198 -10.92 -14.55 -2.72
CA SER A 198 -11.83 -13.87 -1.79
C SER A 198 -11.43 -12.41 -1.62
N LYS A 199 -12.40 -11.51 -1.84
CA LYS A 199 -12.19 -10.06 -1.60
C LYS A 199 -11.79 -9.78 -0.15
N GLU A 200 -12.43 -10.47 0.79
CA GLU A 200 -12.22 -10.29 2.22
C GLU A 200 -10.81 -10.74 2.62
N ALA A 201 -10.38 -11.91 2.16
CA ALA A 201 -9.04 -12.41 2.41
C ALA A 201 -7.98 -11.53 1.76
N ASN A 202 -8.23 -11.03 0.55
CA ASN A 202 -7.33 -10.10 -0.13
C ASN A 202 -7.20 -8.79 0.65
N HIS A 203 -8.32 -8.25 1.15
CA HIS A 203 -8.29 -7.04 1.96
C HIS A 203 -7.56 -7.24 3.29
N LEU A 204 -7.81 -8.35 3.99
CA LEU A 204 -7.09 -8.70 5.21
C LEU A 204 -5.59 -8.84 4.96
N TRP A 205 -5.20 -9.39 3.81
CA TRP A 205 -3.81 -9.50 3.42
C TRP A 205 -3.14 -8.11 3.30
N TYR A 206 -3.81 -7.10 2.74
CA TYR A 206 -3.32 -5.71 2.72
C TYR A 206 -3.18 -5.14 4.14
N ILE A 207 -4.16 -5.34 5.02
CA ILE A 207 -4.10 -4.86 6.41
C ILE A 207 -2.92 -5.52 7.15
N TYR A 208 -2.73 -6.84 7.01
CA TYR A 208 -1.57 -7.53 7.59
C TYR A 208 -0.25 -7.06 6.97
N SER A 209 -0.22 -6.75 5.68
CA SER A 209 0.97 -6.23 5.01
C SER A 209 1.37 -4.86 5.56
N GLU A 210 0.41 -3.95 5.77
CA GLU A 210 0.65 -2.67 6.43
C GLU A 210 1.16 -2.83 7.85
N SER A 211 0.51 -3.70 8.65
CA SER A 211 0.93 -4.02 10.01
C SER A 211 2.37 -4.52 10.06
N PHE A 212 2.69 -5.50 9.23
CA PHE A 212 4.03 -6.10 9.17
C PHE A 212 5.12 -5.08 8.82
N VAL A 213 4.91 -4.30 7.76
CA VAL A 213 5.89 -3.29 7.34
C VAL A 213 6.02 -2.17 8.37
N THR A 214 4.90 -1.72 8.95
CA THR A 214 4.92 -0.73 10.03
C THR A 214 5.70 -1.24 11.24
N TRP A 215 5.49 -2.48 11.65
CA TRP A 215 6.23 -3.11 12.73
C TRP A 215 7.72 -3.27 12.40
N LEU A 216 8.06 -3.71 11.18
CA LEU A 216 9.46 -3.79 10.73
C LEU A 216 10.17 -2.44 10.84
N ILE A 217 9.53 -1.38 10.35
CA ILE A 217 10.09 -0.02 10.38
C ILE A 217 10.27 0.46 11.83
N ASN A 218 9.28 0.24 12.68
CA ASN A 218 9.35 0.64 14.09
C ASN A 218 10.40 -0.16 14.88
N THR A 219 10.65 -1.41 14.51
CA THR A 219 11.57 -2.30 15.22
C THR A 219 13.01 -2.17 14.73
N TYR A 220 13.21 -2.11 13.43
CA TYR A 220 14.55 -2.17 12.83
C TYR A 220 14.99 -0.85 12.16
N GLY A 221 14.09 0.07 11.93
CA GLY A 221 14.31 1.35 11.26
C GLY A 221 14.13 1.25 9.74
N MET A 222 13.74 2.37 9.13
CA MET A 222 13.46 2.48 7.70
C MET A 222 14.64 2.08 6.81
N GLU A 223 15.87 2.47 7.18
CA GLU A 223 17.07 2.16 6.38
C GLU A 223 17.24 0.65 6.17
N LYS A 224 17.11 -0.14 7.24
CA LYS A 224 17.22 -1.60 7.15
C LYS A 224 16.05 -2.24 6.41
N VAL A 225 14.86 -1.69 6.55
CA VAL A 225 13.68 -2.17 5.82
C VAL A 225 13.81 -1.88 4.32
N MET A 226 14.34 -0.72 3.95
CA MET A 226 14.63 -0.41 2.55
C MET A 226 15.77 -1.27 1.98
N ASP A 227 16.75 -1.63 2.80
CA ASP A 227 17.79 -2.58 2.39
C ASP A 227 17.17 -3.98 2.10
N LEU A 228 16.32 -4.47 2.99
CA LEU A 228 15.54 -5.69 2.75
C LEU A 228 14.66 -5.58 1.49
N TYR A 229 13.98 -4.47 1.31
CA TYR A 229 13.11 -4.20 0.17
C TYR A 229 13.85 -4.29 -1.17
N ASN A 230 15.05 -3.73 -1.22
CA ASN A 230 15.85 -3.64 -2.44
C ASN A 230 16.68 -4.89 -2.76
N ASN A 231 16.98 -5.76 -1.79
CA ASN A 231 17.92 -6.87 -1.93
C ASN A 231 17.30 -8.26 -2.13
N GLY A 232 15.98 -8.38 -2.16
CA GLY A 232 15.33 -9.60 -2.63
C GLY A 232 14.68 -10.50 -1.58
N GLN A 233 14.67 -10.14 -0.30
CA GLN A 233 13.99 -10.84 0.79
C GLN A 233 14.37 -12.34 0.94
N SER A 234 15.64 -12.67 0.69
CA SER A 234 16.17 -13.99 0.99
C SER A 234 16.29 -14.21 2.51
N GLU A 235 16.48 -15.47 2.95
CA GLU A 235 16.80 -15.76 4.35
C GLU A 235 18.02 -14.96 4.84
N GLU A 236 19.05 -14.81 4.00
CA GLU A 236 20.25 -14.04 4.33
C GLU A 236 19.94 -12.54 4.51
N ASP A 237 18.97 -12.00 3.78
CA ASP A 237 18.55 -10.60 3.94
C ASP A 237 17.76 -10.41 5.23
N TYR A 238 16.88 -11.34 5.57
CA TYR A 238 16.19 -11.34 6.87
C TYR A 238 17.17 -11.57 8.05
N GLU A 239 18.24 -12.37 7.88
CA GLU A 239 19.27 -12.54 8.91
C GLU A 239 20.03 -11.25 9.25
N LYS A 240 20.08 -10.29 8.32
CA LYS A 240 20.63 -8.94 8.60
C LYS A 240 19.74 -8.14 9.55
N LEU A 241 18.44 -8.43 9.58
CA LEU A 241 17.49 -7.83 10.53
C LEU A 241 17.52 -8.59 11.86
N GLU A 242 17.47 -9.93 11.82
CA GLU A 242 17.31 -10.76 13.00
C GLU A 242 17.98 -12.11 12.80
N THR A 243 18.75 -12.53 13.81
CA THR A 243 19.35 -13.88 13.85
C THR A 243 18.25 -14.94 13.82
N GLY A 244 18.31 -15.84 12.87
CA GLY A 244 17.28 -16.85 12.59
C GLY A 244 16.36 -16.49 11.43
N GLY A 245 16.70 -15.39 10.72
CA GLY A 245 16.14 -15.04 9.43
C GLY A 245 14.64 -14.73 9.44
N TYR A 246 13.97 -15.03 8.33
CA TYR A 246 12.54 -14.78 8.14
C TYR A 246 11.67 -15.39 9.24
N ALA A 247 11.95 -16.63 9.65
CA ALA A 247 11.16 -17.31 10.67
C ALA A 247 11.20 -16.56 12.01
N ALA A 248 12.38 -16.10 12.43
CA ALA A 248 12.53 -15.36 13.68
C ALA A 248 11.84 -13.98 13.62
N VAL A 249 11.95 -13.26 12.49
CA VAL A 249 11.25 -12.00 12.25
C VAL A 249 9.74 -12.21 12.33
N LYS A 250 9.23 -13.27 11.69
CA LYS A 250 7.82 -13.63 11.67
C LYS A 250 7.26 -13.91 13.05
N GLU A 251 7.94 -14.74 13.83
CA GLU A 251 7.55 -15.07 15.21
C GLU A 251 7.52 -13.84 16.12
N LYS A 252 8.48 -12.93 15.97
CA LYS A 252 8.49 -11.67 16.72
C LYS A 252 7.30 -10.78 16.36
N TRP A 253 6.95 -10.67 15.06
CA TRP A 253 5.78 -9.92 14.64
C TRP A 253 4.48 -10.56 15.14
N LYS A 254 4.33 -11.89 15.04
CA LYS A 254 3.18 -12.60 15.61
C LYS A 254 3.06 -12.37 17.13
N THR A 255 4.18 -12.43 17.85
CA THR A 255 4.23 -12.12 19.28
C THR A 255 3.78 -10.68 19.54
N TYR A 256 4.34 -9.73 18.81
CA TYR A 256 3.93 -8.31 18.89
C TYR A 256 2.42 -8.15 18.70
N LEU A 257 1.84 -8.74 17.64
CA LEU A 257 0.39 -8.67 17.40
C LEU A 257 -0.41 -9.31 18.54
N SER A 258 0.04 -10.45 19.09
CA SER A 258 -0.67 -11.10 20.21
C SER A 258 -0.69 -10.26 21.48
N GLU A 259 0.39 -9.49 21.72
CA GLU A 259 0.58 -8.62 22.88
C GLU A 259 0.06 -7.19 22.65
N TYR A 260 -0.30 -6.86 21.40
CA TYR A 260 -0.75 -5.51 21.04
C TYR A 260 -2.05 -5.14 21.78
N GLU A 261 -2.02 -4.05 22.51
CA GLU A 261 -3.19 -3.48 23.15
C GLU A 261 -3.87 -2.48 22.21
N GLN A 262 -5.12 -2.77 21.84
CA GLN A 262 -5.93 -1.91 21.01
C GLN A 262 -6.05 -0.51 21.61
N GLN A 263 -5.69 0.51 20.85
CA GLN A 263 -5.62 1.91 21.30
C GLN A 263 -6.98 2.62 21.20
N ASN A 264 -7.77 2.28 20.17
CA ASN A 264 -9.07 2.89 19.91
C ASN A 264 -10.20 1.92 20.25
N SER A 265 -11.37 2.43 20.66
CA SER A 265 -12.49 1.57 21.00
C SER A 265 -13.03 0.84 19.77
N THR A 266 -13.52 -0.39 19.97
CA THR A 266 -14.15 -1.17 18.89
C THR A 266 -15.37 -0.44 18.34
N GLU A 267 -16.14 0.24 19.20
CA GLU A 267 -17.33 1.00 18.82
C GLU A 267 -16.97 2.18 17.91
N ASP A 268 -15.91 2.93 18.24
CA ASP A 268 -15.46 4.06 17.42
C ASP A 268 -14.96 3.58 16.05
N ILE A 269 -14.17 2.51 16.02
CA ILE A 269 -13.68 1.90 14.78
C ILE A 269 -14.86 1.46 13.90
N LEU A 270 -15.85 0.77 14.45
CA LEU A 270 -17.00 0.29 13.70
C LEU A 270 -17.96 1.40 13.27
N ALA A 271 -18.06 2.49 14.07
CA ALA A 271 -18.92 3.62 13.73
C ALA A 271 -18.42 4.40 12.50
N GLU A 272 -17.10 4.51 12.33
CA GLU A 272 -16.48 5.20 11.16
C GLU A 272 -16.23 4.26 9.97
N GLN A 273 -16.34 2.94 10.18
CA GLN A 273 -15.92 1.91 9.25
C GLN A 273 -17.05 0.98 8.84
N GLU A 274 -18.06 1.54 8.17
CA GLU A 274 -19.17 0.74 7.64
C GLU A 274 -18.67 -0.39 6.72
N VAL A 275 -17.59 -0.14 5.95
CA VAL A 275 -16.97 -1.13 5.06
C VAL A 275 -16.36 -2.28 5.88
N ILE A 276 -15.62 -1.99 6.96
CA ILE A 276 -15.05 -3.05 7.83
C ILE A 276 -16.16 -3.77 8.59
N ALA A 277 -17.16 -3.05 9.09
CA ALA A 277 -18.34 -3.68 9.70
C ALA A 277 -19.05 -4.61 8.72
N GLN A 278 -19.15 -4.23 7.45
CA GLN A 278 -19.70 -5.06 6.40
C GLN A 278 -18.81 -6.27 6.09
N GLN A 279 -17.51 -6.09 5.99
CA GLN A 279 -16.55 -7.18 5.78
C GLN A 279 -16.53 -8.17 6.94
N ILE A 280 -16.57 -7.70 8.18
CA ILE A 280 -16.70 -8.56 9.36
C ILE A 280 -17.99 -9.37 9.27
N LYS A 281 -19.10 -8.77 8.83
CA LYS A 281 -20.37 -9.50 8.59
C LYS A 281 -20.24 -10.53 7.47
N GLU A 282 -19.53 -10.20 6.39
CA GLU A 282 -19.33 -11.12 5.26
C GLU A 282 -18.36 -12.26 5.60
N ILE A 283 -17.34 -12.01 6.41
CA ILE A 283 -16.49 -13.05 7.02
C ILE A 283 -17.35 -14.01 7.85
N LYS A 284 -18.41 -13.50 8.50
CA LYS A 284 -19.37 -14.29 9.28
C LYS A 284 -20.31 -15.16 8.45
N LEU A 285 -20.62 -14.74 7.24
CA LEU A 285 -21.68 -15.36 6.45
C LEU A 285 -21.18 -16.45 5.49
N ARG A 286 -19.91 -16.77 5.50
CA ARG A 286 -19.28 -17.82 4.71
C ARG A 286 -18.66 -18.89 5.59
#